data_3b7ea079d48c3f4c5d902e8571958d5a
#
_entry.id   3b7ea079d48c3f4c5d902e8571958d5a
#
_cell.length_a   1.000
_cell.length_b   1.000
_cell.length_c   1.000
_cell.angle_alpha   90.00
_cell.angle_beta   90.00
_cell.angle_gamma   90.00
#
_symmetry.space_group_name_H-M   'P 1'
#
loop_
_entity.id
_entity.type
_entity.pdbx_description
1 polymer ?
#
loop_
_entity_poly.entity_id
_entity_poly.type
_entity_poly.pdbx_seq_one_letter_code
_entity_poly.pdbx_strand_id
1 'polypeptide(L)'
;MKKYYLLLILLTVSLQVYCKTIRGEVVDSLGLPVPFSTIVVDHSQKIGTTNKYGRFVLEDVSSDKCWLTVSNIGYETKHIIVPQGDDDLFLQISLKEQVVQLADVDVVYGDITSLILKKMENVKMLREQLPAFEAVAECQITSIGNLKEFPSDFRSLLRSFLALAGYKKIFQSMERNPDLTLTIRKDIRFNKGNYTMGKGELVSCSGKISEEEEASFLKKKWGFKENLYDFIYNSLRHQTKRKAKQNKNETTTDILSYSGTYKENDKTIHVLKSPNIEYHIVADSWQVYRMSFQDKATRSIIECHEYQRGIYLPVSSHNESIYEFDSTHVWKLADTTVYKYK
;
A
#
# COMPACT_ATOMS: atom_id res chain seq x y z
N MET A 1 -5.36 -3.69 53.90
CA MET A 1 -4.53 -2.86 52.99
C MET A 1 -3.30 -3.61 52.45
N LYS A 2 -2.47 -4.27 53.28
CA LYS A 2 -1.26 -4.99 52.79
C LYS A 2 -1.52 -6.08 51.73
N LYS A 3 -2.67 -6.78 51.75
CA LYS A 3 -3.03 -7.82 50.75
C LYS A 3 -3.28 -7.24 49.34
N TYR A 4 -3.82 -6.01 49.26
CA TYR A 4 -4.07 -5.37 47.96
C TYR A 4 -2.80 -4.80 47.32
N TYR A 5 -1.81 -4.37 48.14
CA TYR A 5 -0.51 -3.97 47.62
C TYR A 5 0.27 -5.14 47.05
N LEU A 6 0.18 -6.30 47.69
CA LEU A 6 0.80 -7.52 47.14
C LEU A 6 0.18 -7.97 45.83
N LEU A 7 -1.14 -7.87 45.70
CA LEU A 7 -1.88 -8.18 44.47
C LEU A 7 -1.54 -7.16 43.36
N LEU A 8 -1.40 -5.88 43.68
CA LEU A 8 -1.02 -4.83 42.73
C LEU A 8 0.41 -5.03 42.23
N ILE A 9 1.36 -5.39 43.12
CA ILE A 9 2.73 -5.71 42.75
C ILE A 9 2.79 -6.99 41.90
N LEU A 10 1.99 -8.00 42.21
CA LEU A 10 1.91 -9.22 41.39
C LEU A 10 1.35 -8.94 40.00
N LEU A 11 0.39 -8.02 39.88
CA LEU A 11 -0.22 -7.61 38.61
C LEU A 11 0.74 -6.80 37.74
N THR A 12 1.64 -5.97 38.34
CA THR A 12 2.62 -5.18 37.60
C THR A 12 3.82 -6.03 37.10
N VAL A 13 4.12 -7.13 37.75
CA VAL A 13 5.21 -8.04 37.34
C VAL A 13 4.79 -8.93 36.16
N SER A 14 3.49 -9.11 35.90
CA SER A 14 2.96 -9.98 34.83
C SER A 14 2.85 -9.32 33.45
N LEU A 15 3.24 -8.06 33.29
CA LEU A 15 3.17 -7.31 32.02
C LEU A 15 4.54 -7.06 31.37
N GLN A 16 5.49 -7.98 31.53
CA GLN A 16 6.72 -7.89 30.77
C GLN A 16 6.45 -8.37 29.35
N VAL A 17 6.18 -7.43 28.45
CA VAL A 17 6.20 -7.70 27.00
C VAL A 17 7.68 -7.81 26.61
N TYR A 18 8.17 -9.01 26.40
CA TYR A 18 9.51 -9.23 25.88
C TYR A 18 9.51 -8.93 24.38
N CYS A 19 10.33 -7.98 23.98
CA CYS A 19 10.54 -7.61 22.59
C CYS A 19 12.01 -7.75 22.25
N LYS A 20 12.29 -8.14 21.00
CA LYS A 20 13.66 -8.26 20.46
C LYS A 20 13.84 -7.34 19.25
N THR A 21 15.08 -7.02 18.98
CA THR A 21 15.47 -6.32 17.76
C THR A 21 16.00 -7.33 16.73
N ILE A 22 15.42 -7.32 15.53
CA ILE A 22 15.92 -8.12 14.41
C ILE A 22 16.67 -7.18 13.47
N ARG A 23 17.96 -7.42 13.33
CA ARG A 23 18.83 -6.74 12.37
C ARG A 23 19.22 -7.71 11.28
N GLY A 24 19.56 -7.20 10.12
CA GLY A 24 20.08 -8.08 9.08
C GLY A 24 20.43 -7.37 7.79
N GLU A 25 20.81 -8.19 6.83
CA GLU A 25 21.10 -7.76 5.48
C GLU A 25 20.42 -8.69 4.48
N VAL A 26 19.95 -8.10 3.39
CA VAL A 26 19.37 -8.82 2.25
C VAL A 26 20.37 -8.74 1.11
N VAL A 27 20.74 -9.90 0.58
CA VAL A 27 21.70 -10.05 -0.53
C VAL A 27 21.08 -10.88 -1.65
N ASP A 28 21.62 -10.79 -2.85
CA ASP A 28 21.27 -11.67 -3.97
C ASP A 28 22.04 -13.01 -3.90
N SER A 29 21.87 -13.83 -4.94
CA SER A 29 22.56 -15.12 -5.06
C SER A 29 24.08 -14.99 -5.20
N LEU A 30 24.58 -13.80 -5.58
CA LEU A 30 26.00 -13.49 -5.73
C LEU A 30 26.58 -12.81 -4.49
N GLY A 31 25.75 -12.57 -3.47
CA GLY A 31 26.15 -11.88 -2.24
C GLY A 31 26.14 -10.35 -2.36
N LEU A 32 25.61 -9.78 -3.44
CA LEU A 32 25.48 -8.34 -3.59
C LEU A 32 24.26 -7.83 -2.79
N PRO A 33 24.36 -6.65 -2.16
CA PRO A 33 23.24 -6.12 -1.36
C PRO A 33 22.02 -5.81 -2.22
N VAL A 34 20.83 -6.21 -1.74
CA VAL A 34 19.55 -5.91 -2.36
C VAL A 34 18.89 -4.74 -1.61
N PRO A 35 18.97 -3.52 -2.15
CA PRO A 35 18.39 -2.34 -1.51
C PRO A 35 16.88 -2.31 -1.66
N PHE A 36 16.22 -1.60 -0.74
CA PHE A 36 14.78 -1.31 -0.76
C PHE A 36 13.87 -2.55 -0.77
N SER A 37 14.37 -3.68 -0.25
CA SER A 37 13.56 -4.86 0.01
C SER A 37 12.58 -4.58 1.14
N THR A 38 11.34 -5.01 1.00
CA THR A 38 10.32 -4.90 2.04
C THR A 38 10.37 -6.13 2.93
N ILE A 39 10.40 -5.92 4.24
CA ILE A 39 10.38 -6.97 5.26
C ILE A 39 9.10 -6.79 6.09
N VAL A 40 8.25 -7.80 6.11
CA VAL A 40 7.00 -7.81 6.88
C VAL A 40 7.11 -8.88 7.95
N VAL A 41 6.76 -8.55 9.19
CA VAL A 41 6.56 -9.53 10.26
C VAL A 41 5.12 -10.02 10.17
N ASP A 42 4.93 -11.30 9.80
CA ASP A 42 3.60 -11.87 9.61
C ASP A 42 2.80 -11.84 10.92
N HIS A 43 1.51 -11.60 10.80
CA HIS A 43 0.58 -11.43 11.93
C HIS A 43 0.88 -10.24 12.85
N SER A 44 1.81 -9.35 12.46
CA SER A 44 2.08 -8.08 13.14
C SER A 44 1.96 -6.93 12.14
N GLN A 45 1.91 -5.71 12.67
CA GLN A 45 1.92 -4.49 11.83
C GLN A 45 3.34 -3.98 11.57
N LYS A 46 4.37 -4.76 11.92
CA LYS A 46 5.76 -4.36 11.77
C LYS A 46 6.23 -4.58 10.34
N ILE A 47 6.65 -3.49 9.72
CA ILE A 47 7.20 -3.48 8.36
C ILE A 47 8.53 -2.72 8.41
N GLY A 48 9.54 -3.26 7.76
CA GLY A 48 10.83 -2.63 7.57
C GLY A 48 11.22 -2.60 6.10
N THR A 49 12.23 -1.78 5.78
CA THR A 49 12.78 -1.71 4.44
C THR A 49 14.30 -1.70 4.51
N THR A 50 14.98 -2.40 3.60
CA THR A 50 16.44 -2.34 3.51
C THR A 50 16.90 -0.98 2.99
N ASN A 51 18.00 -0.48 3.55
CA ASN A 51 18.66 0.72 3.06
C ASN A 51 19.44 0.44 1.76
N LYS A 52 20.17 1.45 1.24
CA LYS A 52 21.00 1.32 0.03
C LYS A 52 22.10 0.25 0.10
N TYR A 53 22.42 -0.22 1.28
CA TYR A 53 23.40 -1.28 1.51
C TYR A 53 22.76 -2.64 1.83
N GLY A 54 21.46 -2.79 1.56
CA GLY A 54 20.73 -4.02 1.84
C GLY A 54 20.46 -4.30 3.33
N ARG A 55 20.74 -3.36 4.25
CA ARG A 55 20.60 -3.56 5.70
C ARG A 55 19.27 -3.07 6.23
N PHE A 56 18.70 -3.78 7.21
CA PHE A 56 17.46 -3.44 7.88
C PHE A 56 17.56 -3.59 9.39
N VAL A 57 16.64 -2.92 10.10
CA VAL A 57 16.40 -3.05 11.54
C VAL A 57 14.90 -3.09 11.77
N LEU A 58 14.45 -4.08 12.52
CA LEU A 58 13.07 -4.19 13.04
C LEU A 58 13.15 -4.16 14.57
N GLU A 59 12.69 -3.10 15.16
CA GLU A 59 12.66 -2.93 16.61
C GLU A 59 11.32 -3.40 17.19
N ASP A 60 11.31 -3.76 18.48
CA ASP A 60 10.13 -4.19 19.23
C ASP A 60 9.34 -5.33 18.54
N VAL A 61 10.04 -6.31 18.01
CA VAL A 61 9.40 -7.52 17.50
C VAL A 61 9.11 -8.45 18.69
N SER A 62 7.91 -9.06 18.70
CA SER A 62 7.56 -10.05 19.76
C SER A 62 8.61 -11.14 19.89
N SER A 63 8.91 -11.52 21.11
CA SER A 63 9.80 -12.64 21.42
C SER A 63 9.24 -14.00 20.98
N ASP A 64 7.96 -14.06 20.61
CA ASP A 64 7.33 -15.28 20.09
C ASP A 64 7.92 -15.68 18.74
N LYS A 65 7.70 -16.94 18.38
CA LYS A 65 8.03 -17.43 17.05
C LYS A 65 7.20 -16.66 16.01
N CYS A 66 7.85 -16.05 15.05
CA CYS A 66 7.20 -15.31 13.97
C CYS A 66 7.78 -15.66 12.60
N TRP A 67 7.10 -15.24 11.55
CA TRP A 67 7.58 -15.34 10.18
C TRP A 67 7.95 -13.94 9.68
N LEU A 68 9.01 -13.86 8.89
CA LEU A 68 9.36 -12.69 8.11
C LEU A 68 9.09 -13.01 6.64
N THR A 69 8.31 -12.17 6.00
CA THR A 69 8.15 -12.18 4.55
C THR A 69 9.02 -11.09 3.96
N VAL A 70 10.00 -11.48 3.14
CA VAL A 70 10.95 -10.57 2.48
C VAL A 70 10.70 -10.57 0.99
N SER A 71 10.44 -9.41 0.42
CA SER A 71 10.15 -9.24 -1.00
C SER A 71 10.91 -8.05 -1.61
N ASN A 72 11.28 -8.20 -2.87
CA ASN A 72 11.83 -7.13 -3.70
C ASN A 72 11.44 -7.36 -5.16
N ILE A 73 11.37 -6.27 -5.93
CA ILE A 73 11.10 -6.35 -7.37
C ILE A 73 12.27 -7.06 -8.08
N GLY A 74 11.97 -8.08 -8.85
CA GLY A 74 12.98 -8.89 -9.55
C GLY A 74 13.55 -10.05 -8.74
N TYR A 75 13.01 -10.32 -7.55
CA TYR A 75 13.43 -11.42 -6.69
C TYR A 75 12.24 -12.26 -6.24
N GLU A 76 12.48 -13.56 -6.01
CA GLU A 76 11.50 -14.46 -5.40
C GLU A 76 11.23 -14.03 -3.96
N THR A 77 9.96 -13.93 -3.58
CA THR A 77 9.57 -13.65 -2.18
C THR A 77 10.03 -14.77 -1.27
N LYS A 78 10.68 -14.42 -0.15
CA LYS A 78 11.21 -15.39 0.80
C LYS A 78 10.52 -15.29 2.15
N HIS A 79 10.14 -16.44 2.69
CA HIS A 79 9.58 -16.56 4.04
C HIS A 79 10.63 -17.18 4.96
N ILE A 80 10.83 -16.56 6.11
CA ILE A 80 11.86 -16.95 7.08
C ILE A 80 11.20 -17.12 8.45
N ILE A 81 11.51 -18.21 9.11
CA ILE A 81 11.07 -18.45 10.48
C ILE A 81 12.07 -17.79 11.43
N VAL A 82 11.58 -16.92 12.28
CA VAL A 82 12.32 -16.38 13.42
C VAL A 82 11.95 -17.21 14.65
N PRO A 83 12.91 -17.86 15.30
CA PRO A 83 12.64 -18.67 16.48
C PRO A 83 12.18 -17.80 17.65
N GLN A 84 11.50 -18.40 18.59
CA GLN A 84 11.19 -17.79 19.88
C GLN A 84 12.49 -17.49 20.63
N GLY A 85 12.55 -16.34 21.30
CA GLY A 85 13.68 -15.91 22.13
C GLY A 85 13.68 -14.39 22.31
N ASP A 86 14.35 -13.95 23.35
CA ASP A 86 14.43 -12.53 23.76
C ASP A 86 15.72 -11.85 23.27
N ASP A 87 16.67 -12.61 22.73
CA ASP A 87 17.94 -12.09 22.25
C ASP A 87 17.78 -11.35 20.91
N ASP A 88 18.53 -10.28 20.74
CA ASP A 88 18.68 -9.60 19.46
C ASP A 88 19.23 -10.57 18.41
N LEU A 89 18.65 -10.53 17.22
CA LEU A 89 18.98 -11.47 16.16
C LEU A 89 19.54 -10.74 14.94
N PHE A 90 20.60 -11.29 14.36
CA PHE A 90 21.12 -10.85 13.07
C PHE A 90 20.85 -11.92 12.00
N LEU A 91 20.18 -11.48 10.90
CA LEU A 91 19.81 -12.37 9.79
C LEU A 91 20.51 -11.94 8.49
N GLN A 92 21.14 -12.89 7.84
CA GLN A 92 21.57 -12.73 6.45
C GLN A 92 20.56 -13.44 5.55
N ILE A 93 19.92 -12.69 4.69
CA ILE A 93 18.80 -13.16 3.87
C ILE A 93 19.23 -13.10 2.40
N SER A 94 19.44 -14.25 1.78
CA SER A 94 19.68 -14.32 0.35
C SER A 94 18.35 -14.47 -0.41
N LEU A 95 18.07 -13.52 -1.30
CA LEU A 95 16.96 -13.60 -2.27
C LEU A 95 17.49 -14.20 -3.57
N LYS A 96 16.69 -15.03 -4.17
CA LYS A 96 16.96 -15.59 -5.49
C LYS A 96 16.36 -14.65 -6.55
N GLU A 97 17.17 -14.31 -7.55
CA GLU A 97 16.64 -13.54 -8.67
C GLU A 97 15.49 -14.30 -9.33
N GLN A 98 14.39 -13.63 -9.48
CA GLN A 98 13.30 -14.13 -10.29
C GLN A 98 13.68 -13.90 -11.75
N VAL A 99 14.20 -14.95 -12.41
CA VAL A 99 14.40 -14.92 -13.85
C VAL A 99 13.02 -14.79 -14.48
N VAL A 100 12.65 -13.56 -14.84
CA VAL A 100 11.51 -13.33 -15.69
C VAL A 100 11.91 -13.91 -17.04
N GLN A 101 11.56 -15.16 -17.31
CA GLN A 101 11.57 -15.66 -18.67
C GLN A 101 10.59 -14.77 -19.42
N LEU A 102 11.13 -13.85 -20.22
CA LEU A 102 10.35 -13.19 -21.25
C LEU A 102 9.75 -14.32 -22.10
N ALA A 103 8.45 -14.53 -21.98
CA ALA A 103 7.75 -15.41 -22.91
C ALA A 103 8.11 -14.94 -24.32
N ASP A 104 8.37 -15.88 -25.22
CA ASP A 104 8.66 -15.58 -26.61
C ASP A 104 7.69 -14.50 -27.09
N VAL A 105 8.24 -13.34 -27.43
CA VAL A 105 7.45 -12.24 -27.95
C VAL A 105 7.05 -12.68 -29.34
N ASP A 106 5.81 -13.14 -29.49
CA ASP A 106 5.17 -13.13 -30.81
C ASP A 106 5.26 -11.68 -31.28
N VAL A 107 6.13 -11.44 -32.24
CA VAL A 107 6.29 -10.14 -32.89
C VAL A 107 5.01 -9.86 -33.66
N VAL A 108 3.99 -9.42 -32.95
CA VAL A 108 2.81 -8.84 -33.58
C VAL A 108 3.28 -7.51 -34.14
N TYR A 109 3.36 -7.41 -35.44
CA TYR A 109 3.59 -6.15 -36.16
C TYR A 109 2.47 -5.18 -35.80
N GLY A 110 2.71 -4.33 -34.78
CA GLY A 110 1.76 -3.35 -34.27
C GLY A 110 2.18 -2.81 -32.90
N ASP A 111 1.70 -1.64 -32.56
CA ASP A 111 1.90 -1.08 -31.21
C ASP A 111 1.10 -1.89 -30.17
N ILE A 112 1.76 -2.83 -29.50
CA ILE A 112 1.18 -3.68 -28.43
C ILE A 112 0.50 -2.83 -27.38
N THR A 113 1.07 -1.66 -27.05
CA THR A 113 0.46 -0.71 -26.13
C THR A 113 -0.94 -0.30 -26.59
N SER A 114 -1.06 0.07 -27.87
CA SER A 114 -2.36 0.45 -28.44
C SER A 114 -3.34 -0.73 -28.48
N LEU A 115 -2.86 -1.95 -28.72
CA LEU A 115 -3.71 -3.14 -28.67
C LEU A 115 -4.27 -3.39 -27.27
N ILE A 116 -3.40 -3.37 -26.23
CA ILE A 116 -3.80 -3.56 -24.83
C ILE A 116 -4.81 -2.47 -24.44
N LEU A 117 -4.50 -1.22 -24.77
CA LEU A 117 -5.36 -0.08 -24.45
C LEU A 117 -6.72 -0.19 -25.14
N LYS A 118 -6.77 -0.65 -26.41
CA LYS A 118 -8.01 -0.90 -27.13
C LYS A 118 -8.85 -2.00 -26.48
N LYS A 119 -8.22 -3.08 -26.01
CA LYS A 119 -8.91 -4.14 -25.26
C LYS A 119 -9.51 -3.64 -23.95
N MET A 120 -8.90 -2.64 -23.32
CA MET A 120 -9.35 -2.03 -22.08
C MET A 120 -10.30 -0.82 -22.29
N GLU A 121 -10.58 -0.40 -23.53
CA GLU A 121 -11.46 0.73 -23.83
C GLU A 121 -12.91 0.57 -23.33
N ASN A 122 -13.35 -0.66 -23.12
CA ASN A 122 -14.70 -0.97 -22.66
C ASN A 122 -14.84 -1.08 -21.14
N VAL A 123 -14.15 -0.23 -20.38
CA VAL A 123 -14.24 -0.17 -18.91
C VAL A 123 -15.69 -0.12 -18.41
N LYS A 124 -16.54 0.60 -19.10
CA LYS A 124 -17.97 0.70 -18.73
C LYS A 124 -18.68 -0.64 -18.87
N MET A 125 -18.41 -1.38 -19.95
CA MET A 125 -18.96 -2.73 -20.16
C MET A 125 -18.44 -3.72 -19.13
N LEU A 126 -17.14 -3.64 -18.79
CA LEU A 126 -16.55 -4.48 -17.75
C LEU A 126 -17.23 -4.24 -16.38
N ARG A 127 -17.52 -2.98 -16.04
CA ARG A 127 -18.24 -2.64 -14.82
C ARG A 127 -19.67 -3.18 -14.80
N GLU A 128 -20.37 -3.08 -15.91
CA GLU A 128 -21.76 -3.58 -16.04
C GLU A 128 -21.81 -5.12 -15.95
N GLN A 129 -20.71 -5.79 -16.30
CA GLN A 129 -20.57 -7.26 -16.23
C GLN A 129 -20.14 -7.75 -14.85
N LEU A 130 -19.74 -6.86 -13.94
CA LEU A 130 -19.35 -7.27 -12.60
C LEU A 130 -20.56 -7.88 -11.87
N PRO A 131 -20.36 -9.06 -11.22
CA PRO A 131 -21.37 -9.63 -10.36
C PRO A 131 -21.67 -8.72 -9.16
N ALA A 132 -22.83 -8.85 -8.58
CA ALA A 132 -23.08 -8.22 -7.28
C ALA A 132 -22.17 -8.84 -6.23
N PHE A 133 -21.58 -8.02 -5.37
CA PHE A 133 -20.76 -8.50 -4.26
C PHE A 133 -20.95 -7.62 -3.02
N GLU A 134 -20.62 -8.20 -1.89
CA GLU A 134 -20.44 -7.50 -0.62
C GLU A 134 -19.00 -7.70 -0.17
N ALA A 135 -18.44 -6.68 0.44
CA ALA A 135 -17.11 -6.73 1.03
C ALA A 135 -17.07 -5.97 2.35
N VAL A 136 -16.17 -6.36 3.22
CA VAL A 136 -15.74 -5.57 4.36
C VAL A 136 -14.37 -5.01 4.04
N ALA A 137 -14.24 -3.68 4.11
CA ALA A 137 -12.97 -3.02 3.92
C ALA A 137 -12.46 -2.43 5.23
N GLU A 138 -11.23 -2.74 5.57
CA GLU A 138 -10.52 -2.19 6.73
C GLU A 138 -9.41 -1.28 6.24
N CYS A 139 -9.43 -0.02 6.66
CA CYS A 139 -8.44 0.99 6.34
C CYS A 139 -7.66 1.38 7.59
N GLN A 140 -6.38 1.09 7.61
CA GLN A 140 -5.45 1.62 8.59
C GLN A 140 -4.87 2.93 8.07
N ILE A 141 -4.98 3.98 8.87
CA ILE A 141 -4.44 5.31 8.60
C ILE A 141 -3.34 5.57 9.60
N THR A 142 -2.17 5.93 9.12
CA THR A 142 -0.99 6.20 9.95
C THR A 142 -0.43 7.59 9.61
N SER A 143 -0.28 8.42 10.63
CA SER A 143 0.36 9.73 10.57
C SER A 143 1.61 9.67 11.42
N ILE A 144 2.79 9.83 10.81
CA ILE A 144 4.08 9.73 11.48
C ILE A 144 4.80 11.07 11.39
N GLY A 145 5.29 11.55 12.51
CA GLY A 145 6.04 12.80 12.62
C GLY A 145 5.32 13.87 13.43
N ASN A 146 6.09 14.71 14.09
CA ASN A 146 5.58 15.75 14.98
C ASN A 146 5.29 17.04 14.23
N LEU A 147 4.04 17.22 13.80
CA LEU A 147 3.61 18.43 13.10
C LEU A 147 3.82 19.73 13.88
N LYS A 148 3.94 19.67 15.22
CA LYS A 148 4.18 20.87 16.04
C LYS A 148 5.59 21.42 15.90
N GLU A 149 6.54 20.60 15.49
CA GLU A 149 7.93 21.00 15.28
C GLU A 149 8.15 21.77 13.97
N PHE A 150 7.23 21.65 13.02
CA PHE A 150 7.30 22.39 11.77
C PHE A 150 7.17 23.90 11.98
N PRO A 151 7.83 24.74 11.14
CA PRO A 151 7.69 26.20 11.21
C PRO A 151 6.23 26.66 11.19
N SER A 152 5.92 27.69 11.97
CA SER A 152 4.55 28.18 12.17
C SER A 152 3.85 28.56 10.85
N ASP A 153 4.58 29.18 9.96
CA ASP A 153 4.05 29.63 8.66
C ASP A 153 3.70 28.47 7.75
N PHE A 154 4.56 27.44 7.70
CA PHE A 154 4.28 26.21 6.96
C PHE A 154 3.07 25.49 7.54
N ARG A 155 3.00 25.33 8.87
CA ARG A 155 1.83 24.71 9.52
C ARG A 155 0.54 25.48 9.25
N SER A 156 0.59 26.81 9.28
CA SER A 156 -0.57 27.65 8.99
C SER A 156 -1.06 27.48 7.56
N LEU A 157 -0.13 27.45 6.59
CA LEU A 157 -0.44 27.18 5.19
C LEU A 157 -1.07 25.78 5.00
N LEU A 158 -0.45 24.75 5.56
CA LEU A 158 -0.93 23.36 5.48
C LEU A 158 -2.31 23.22 6.14
N ARG A 159 -2.51 23.85 7.32
CA ARG A 159 -3.80 23.88 8.02
C ARG A 159 -4.89 24.55 7.16
N SER A 160 -4.57 25.67 6.53
CA SER A 160 -5.51 26.39 5.67
C SER A 160 -5.90 25.57 4.44
N PHE A 161 -4.91 24.96 3.77
CA PHE A 161 -5.14 24.09 2.63
C PHE A 161 -6.02 22.87 3.00
N LEU A 162 -5.68 22.18 4.08
CA LEU A 162 -6.44 21.02 4.55
C LEU A 162 -7.84 21.40 5.07
N ALA A 163 -7.99 22.61 5.63
CA ALA A 163 -9.30 23.10 6.03
C ALA A 163 -10.23 23.33 4.83
N LEU A 164 -9.73 23.91 3.75
CA LEU A 164 -10.46 24.06 2.48
C LEU A 164 -10.89 22.71 1.90
N ALA A 165 -10.03 21.70 2.01
CA ALA A 165 -10.35 20.33 1.61
C ALA A 165 -11.25 19.57 2.62
N GLY A 166 -11.67 20.24 3.70
CA GLY A 166 -12.53 19.65 4.75
C GLY A 166 -11.83 18.67 5.69
N TYR A 167 -10.51 18.77 5.84
CA TYR A 167 -9.69 17.95 6.74
C TYR A 167 -9.28 18.65 8.04
N LYS A 168 -9.91 19.79 8.38
CA LYS A 168 -9.54 20.62 9.55
C LYS A 168 -9.45 19.83 10.86
N LYS A 169 -10.50 19.09 11.20
CA LYS A 169 -10.57 18.29 12.44
C LYS A 169 -9.54 17.16 12.46
N ILE A 170 -9.37 16.51 11.33
CA ILE A 170 -8.39 15.43 11.13
C ILE A 170 -6.97 15.96 11.34
N PHE A 171 -6.63 17.07 10.70
CA PHE A 171 -5.31 17.70 10.86
C PHE A 171 -5.05 18.11 12.31
N GLN A 172 -6.03 18.71 12.98
CA GLN A 172 -5.93 19.07 14.42
C GLN A 172 -5.68 17.84 15.29
N SER A 173 -6.31 16.71 14.98
CA SER A 173 -6.09 15.46 15.68
C SER A 173 -4.66 14.94 15.50
N MET A 174 -4.14 14.97 14.25
CA MET A 174 -2.78 14.55 13.93
C MET A 174 -1.72 15.48 14.56
N GLU A 175 -1.98 16.79 14.63
CA GLU A 175 -1.11 17.73 15.37
C GLU A 175 -1.00 17.42 16.86
N ARG A 176 -2.09 16.93 17.47
CA ARG A 176 -2.09 16.60 18.92
C ARG A 176 -1.49 15.24 19.22
N ASN A 177 -1.60 14.34 18.30
CA ASN A 177 -1.15 12.96 18.44
C ASN A 177 -0.07 12.67 17.40
N PRO A 178 1.22 12.93 17.68
CA PRO A 178 2.32 12.43 16.88
C PRO A 178 2.20 10.90 16.77
N ASP A 179 2.51 10.36 15.61
CA ASP A 179 2.47 8.91 15.32
C ASP A 179 1.08 8.27 15.54
N LEU A 180 0.02 9.03 15.20
CA LEU A 180 -1.35 8.54 15.26
C LEU A 180 -1.57 7.40 14.27
N THR A 181 -2.05 6.28 14.77
CA THR A 181 -2.54 5.15 13.95
C THR A 181 -3.98 4.86 14.33
N LEU A 182 -4.84 4.73 13.34
CA LEU A 182 -6.23 4.34 13.55
C LEU A 182 -6.71 3.40 12.45
N THR A 183 -7.66 2.52 12.78
CA THR A 183 -8.26 1.58 11.85
C THR A 183 -9.75 1.82 11.75
N ILE A 184 -10.23 1.99 10.54
CA ILE A 184 -11.65 2.18 10.22
C ILE A 184 -12.12 0.98 9.41
N ARG A 185 -13.31 0.44 9.74
CA ARG A 185 -13.99 -0.61 9.00
C ARG A 185 -15.25 -0.08 8.34
N LYS A 186 -15.48 -0.47 7.10
CA LYS A 186 -16.70 -0.13 6.35
C LYS A 186 -17.23 -1.33 5.58
N ASP A 187 -18.55 -1.49 5.53
CA ASP A 187 -19.19 -2.40 4.61
C ASP A 187 -19.31 -1.74 3.23
N ILE A 188 -19.00 -2.51 2.20
CA ILE A 188 -19.10 -2.12 0.81
C ILE A 188 -20.07 -3.09 0.13
N ARG A 189 -20.99 -2.55 -0.66
CA ARG A 189 -21.89 -3.31 -1.52
C ARG A 189 -21.82 -2.81 -2.93
N PHE A 190 -21.76 -3.72 -3.86
CA PHE A 190 -21.86 -3.44 -5.27
C PHE A 190 -23.02 -4.20 -5.89
N ASN A 191 -23.88 -3.51 -6.61
CA ASN A 191 -24.99 -4.13 -7.31
C ASN A 191 -25.36 -3.29 -8.54
N LYS A 192 -25.47 -3.93 -9.70
CA LYS A 192 -25.86 -3.32 -10.99
C LYS A 192 -25.10 -2.01 -11.28
N GLY A 193 -23.79 -2.05 -11.15
CA GLY A 193 -22.94 -0.89 -11.45
C GLY A 193 -22.86 0.18 -10.35
N ASN A 194 -23.57 0.01 -9.22
CA ASN A 194 -23.59 0.98 -8.13
C ASN A 194 -22.82 0.47 -6.91
N TYR A 195 -21.90 1.28 -6.42
CA TYR A 195 -21.20 1.08 -5.15
C TYR A 195 -21.94 1.86 -4.04
N THR A 196 -22.16 1.21 -2.93
CA THR A 196 -22.62 1.83 -1.69
C THR A 196 -21.65 1.50 -0.57
N MET A 197 -21.38 2.48 0.28
CA MET A 197 -20.47 2.36 1.40
C MET A 197 -21.20 2.70 2.68
N GLY A 198 -21.10 1.84 3.68
CA GLY A 198 -21.65 2.06 5.02
C GLY A 198 -20.99 3.25 5.73
N LYS A 199 -21.63 3.69 6.83
CA LYS A 199 -21.13 4.79 7.67
C LYS A 199 -19.70 4.52 8.17
N GLY A 200 -19.41 3.27 8.47
CA GLY A 200 -18.14 2.83 9.06
C GLY A 200 -18.10 2.92 10.57
N GLU A 201 -17.12 2.26 11.13
CA GLU A 201 -16.84 2.22 12.57
C GLU A 201 -15.33 2.37 12.80
N LEU A 202 -14.95 2.96 13.94
CA LEU A 202 -13.57 3.00 14.40
C LEU A 202 -13.27 1.70 15.14
N VAL A 203 -12.34 0.91 14.61
CA VAL A 203 -11.93 -0.38 15.20
C VAL A 203 -10.87 -0.19 16.26
N SER A 204 -9.90 0.70 15.99
CA SER A 204 -8.79 1.00 16.91
C SER A 204 -8.26 2.41 16.69
N CYS A 205 -7.65 2.98 17.73
CA CYS A 205 -6.96 4.27 17.65
C CYS A 205 -5.84 4.30 18.71
N SER A 206 -4.61 4.62 18.31
CA SER A 206 -3.46 4.72 19.21
C SER A 206 -3.44 6.02 20.04
N GLY A 207 -4.14 7.06 19.56
CA GLY A 207 -4.18 8.39 20.19
C GLY A 207 -5.52 8.74 20.81
N LYS A 208 -5.59 9.92 21.42
CA LYS A 208 -6.83 10.47 21.94
C LYS A 208 -7.50 11.35 20.87
N ILE A 209 -8.67 10.95 20.43
CA ILE A 209 -9.50 11.71 19.49
C ILE A 209 -10.88 11.99 20.13
N SER A 210 -11.48 13.13 19.80
CA SER A 210 -12.84 13.45 20.23
C SER A 210 -13.88 12.78 19.31
N GLU A 211 -15.13 12.68 19.76
CA GLU A 211 -16.24 12.17 18.95
C GLU A 211 -16.41 12.93 17.63
N GLU A 212 -16.19 14.25 17.61
CA GLU A 212 -16.26 15.06 16.40
C GLU A 212 -15.12 14.74 15.42
N GLU A 213 -13.95 14.43 15.94
CA GLU A 213 -12.80 14.02 15.13
C GLU A 213 -13.01 12.63 14.56
N GLU A 214 -13.46 11.68 15.38
CA GLU A 214 -13.86 10.36 14.94
C GLU A 214 -14.90 10.45 13.81
N ALA A 215 -15.97 11.21 14.02
CA ALA A 215 -16.98 11.45 12.99
C ALA A 215 -16.37 12.03 11.69
N SER A 216 -15.35 12.89 11.84
CA SER A 216 -14.63 13.47 10.70
C SER A 216 -13.77 12.42 9.96
N PHE A 217 -13.10 11.53 10.68
CA PHE A 217 -12.37 10.40 10.08
C PHE A 217 -13.31 9.44 9.37
N LEU A 218 -14.42 9.07 10.00
CA LEU A 218 -15.41 8.15 9.44
C LEU A 218 -16.10 8.71 8.19
N LYS A 219 -16.30 10.04 8.11
CA LYS A 219 -16.91 10.70 6.96
C LYS A 219 -16.01 10.69 5.72
N LYS A 220 -14.70 10.68 5.88
CA LYS A 220 -13.76 10.70 4.75
C LYS A 220 -13.64 9.34 4.08
N LYS A 221 -13.30 9.39 2.81
CA LYS A 221 -13.20 8.18 1.99
C LYS A 221 -11.82 7.53 2.06
N TRP A 222 -10.81 8.17 2.62
CA TRP A 222 -9.45 7.65 2.75
C TRP A 222 -9.05 6.73 1.57
N GLY A 223 -8.41 5.60 1.86
CA GLY A 223 -8.15 4.52 0.91
C GLY A 223 -9.40 3.78 0.44
N PHE A 224 -10.55 3.99 1.12
CA PHE A 224 -11.85 3.53 0.63
C PHE A 224 -12.25 4.32 -0.61
N LYS A 225 -11.82 3.87 -1.75
CA LYS A 225 -12.33 4.42 -3.01
C LYS A 225 -13.61 3.66 -3.32
N GLU A 226 -14.74 4.37 -3.35
CA GLU A 226 -16.06 3.80 -3.66
C GLU A 226 -16.05 2.99 -4.94
N ASN A 227 -15.04 3.23 -5.75
CA ASN A 227 -14.92 2.66 -7.07
C ASN A 227 -13.46 2.49 -7.45
N LEU A 228 -12.73 1.67 -6.65
CA LEU A 228 -11.32 1.40 -6.93
C LEU A 228 -11.13 0.78 -8.32
N TYR A 229 -12.08 -0.05 -8.75
CA TYR A 229 -12.10 -0.64 -10.08
C TYR A 229 -12.18 0.43 -11.18
N ASP A 230 -13.14 1.35 -11.10
CA ASP A 230 -13.24 2.46 -12.05
C ASP A 230 -12.04 3.41 -11.97
N PHE A 231 -11.47 3.60 -10.78
CA PHE A 231 -10.27 4.42 -10.63
C PHE A 231 -9.10 3.86 -11.44
N ILE A 232 -8.84 2.56 -11.33
CA ILE A 232 -7.78 1.88 -12.09
C ILE A 232 -8.01 2.06 -13.59
N TYR A 233 -9.19 1.70 -14.07
CA TYR A 233 -9.52 1.74 -15.50
C TYR A 233 -9.63 3.16 -16.06
N ASN A 234 -10.16 4.11 -15.31
CA ASN A 234 -10.20 5.51 -15.72
C ASN A 234 -8.80 6.12 -15.79
N SER A 235 -7.91 5.75 -14.88
CA SER A 235 -6.51 6.16 -14.94
C SER A 235 -5.84 5.67 -16.24
N LEU A 236 -6.01 4.40 -16.61
CA LEU A 236 -5.55 3.86 -17.88
C LEU A 236 -6.12 4.62 -19.08
N ARG A 237 -7.42 4.86 -19.11
CA ARG A 237 -8.11 5.58 -20.20
C ARG A 237 -7.60 7.03 -20.35
N HIS A 238 -7.28 7.71 -19.27
CA HIS A 238 -6.70 9.04 -19.33
C HIS A 238 -5.30 9.02 -19.97
N GLN A 239 -4.48 8.04 -19.66
CA GLN A 239 -3.17 7.85 -20.27
C GLN A 239 -3.29 7.57 -21.79
N THR A 240 -4.26 6.76 -22.20
CA THR A 240 -4.54 6.46 -23.61
C THR A 240 -4.90 7.71 -24.41
N LYS A 241 -5.80 8.54 -23.87
CA LYS A 241 -6.22 9.78 -24.54
C LYS A 241 -5.10 10.80 -24.68
N ARG A 242 -4.17 10.85 -23.73
CA ARG A 242 -2.97 11.68 -23.84
C ARG A 242 -2.10 11.24 -25.02
N LYS A 243 -1.82 9.93 -25.15
CA LYS A 243 -1.05 9.37 -26.27
C LYS A 243 -1.68 9.70 -27.62
N ALA A 244 -2.99 9.61 -27.76
CA ALA A 244 -3.70 9.92 -29.00
C ALA A 244 -3.65 11.40 -29.42
N LYS A 245 -3.52 12.33 -28.46
CA LYS A 245 -3.41 13.76 -28.74
C LYS A 245 -1.99 14.23 -29.06
N GLN A 246 -0.95 13.47 -28.71
CA GLN A 246 0.45 13.84 -28.79
C GLN A 246 1.12 13.60 -30.15
N ASN A 247 0.43 13.05 -31.13
CA ASN A 247 1.01 12.89 -32.48
C ASN A 247 1.35 14.20 -33.20
N LYS A 248 1.35 15.35 -32.53
CA LYS A 248 1.78 16.65 -33.04
C LYS A 248 2.59 17.40 -32.01
N ASN A 249 3.90 17.30 -32.06
CA ASN A 249 4.90 18.27 -31.55
C ASN A 249 5.20 18.38 -30.06
N GLU A 250 5.14 17.35 -29.22
CA GLU A 250 5.71 17.45 -27.87
C GLU A 250 6.57 16.24 -27.52
N THR A 251 7.80 16.49 -27.09
CA THR A 251 8.70 15.55 -26.41
C THR A 251 8.12 15.25 -25.03
N THR A 252 7.38 14.17 -24.88
CA THR A 252 6.78 13.81 -23.60
C THR A 252 7.37 12.54 -23.04
N THR A 253 7.98 12.70 -21.88
CA THR A 253 8.51 11.65 -21.02
C THR A 253 7.42 10.82 -20.30
N ASP A 254 6.15 11.18 -20.45
CA ASP A 254 5.02 10.61 -19.70
C ASP A 254 4.17 9.60 -20.48
N ILE A 255 4.68 9.09 -21.60
CA ILE A 255 3.91 8.15 -22.43
C ILE A 255 4.00 6.75 -21.84
N LEU A 256 2.83 6.15 -21.64
CA LEU A 256 2.71 4.74 -21.29
C LEU A 256 3.26 3.87 -22.43
N SER A 257 4.22 3.02 -22.13
CA SER A 257 4.86 2.11 -23.08
C SER A 257 4.79 0.67 -22.58
N TYR A 258 4.78 -0.27 -23.52
CA TYR A 258 4.88 -1.69 -23.19
C TYR A 258 6.29 -2.02 -22.72
N SER A 259 6.40 -2.67 -21.56
CA SER A 259 7.68 -3.02 -20.92
C SER A 259 7.98 -4.53 -20.97
N GLY A 260 7.05 -5.35 -21.45
CA GLY A 260 7.22 -6.81 -21.56
C GLY A 260 6.15 -7.62 -20.85
N THR A 261 6.41 -8.91 -20.68
CA THR A 261 5.56 -9.84 -19.92
C THR A 261 6.36 -10.61 -18.90
N TYR A 262 5.68 -11.09 -17.88
CA TYR A 262 6.22 -12.11 -16.97
C TYR A 262 5.13 -13.11 -16.60
N LYS A 263 5.51 -14.24 -15.99
CA LYS A 263 4.57 -15.23 -15.46
C LYS A 263 4.52 -15.18 -13.94
N GLU A 264 3.32 -15.17 -13.41
CA GLU A 264 3.07 -15.26 -11.97
C GLU A 264 1.82 -16.12 -11.73
N ASN A 265 1.93 -17.15 -10.89
CA ASN A 265 0.83 -18.10 -10.58
C ASN A 265 0.16 -18.66 -11.86
N ASP A 266 0.97 -19.14 -12.81
CA ASP A 266 0.57 -19.67 -14.12
C ASP A 266 -0.15 -18.67 -15.04
N LYS A 267 -0.18 -17.40 -14.70
CA LYS A 267 -0.76 -16.32 -15.50
C LYS A 267 0.33 -15.53 -16.20
N THR A 268 0.09 -15.20 -17.46
CA THR A 268 0.94 -14.26 -18.20
C THR A 268 0.46 -12.85 -17.90
N ILE A 269 1.37 -11.98 -17.50
CA ILE A 269 1.09 -10.59 -17.10
C ILE A 269 1.81 -9.65 -18.05
N HIS A 270 1.07 -8.78 -18.73
CA HIS A 270 1.63 -7.67 -19.50
C HIS A 270 1.95 -6.50 -18.61
N VAL A 271 3.08 -5.83 -18.83
CA VAL A 271 3.50 -4.65 -18.10
C VAL A 271 3.46 -3.42 -19.01
N LEU A 272 2.68 -2.42 -18.62
CA LEU A 272 2.69 -1.08 -19.19
C LEU A 272 3.30 -0.11 -18.20
N LYS A 273 4.25 0.70 -18.64
CA LYS A 273 5.02 1.59 -17.76
C LYS A 273 5.17 2.99 -18.33
N SER A 274 5.11 3.99 -17.46
CA SER A 274 5.57 5.36 -17.65
C SER A 274 6.49 5.74 -16.48
N PRO A 275 7.15 6.91 -16.45
CA PRO A 275 8.06 7.26 -15.37
C PRO A 275 7.49 7.11 -13.95
N ASN A 276 6.19 7.37 -13.79
CA ASN A 276 5.56 7.41 -12.47
C ASN A 276 4.47 6.35 -12.28
N ILE A 277 4.04 5.64 -13.33
CA ILE A 277 2.93 4.69 -13.24
C ILE A 277 3.33 3.38 -13.91
N GLU A 278 2.95 2.28 -13.28
CA GLU A 278 3.11 0.94 -13.82
C GLU A 278 1.80 0.16 -13.66
N TYR A 279 1.40 -0.53 -14.73
CA TYR A 279 0.23 -1.41 -14.76
C TYR A 279 0.63 -2.82 -15.12
N HIS A 280 0.16 -3.78 -14.36
CA HIS A 280 0.27 -5.20 -14.61
C HIS A 280 -1.09 -5.72 -15.02
N ILE A 281 -1.19 -6.32 -16.20
CA ILE A 281 -2.46 -6.69 -16.82
C ILE A 281 -2.41 -8.16 -17.18
N VAL A 282 -3.40 -8.94 -16.73
CA VAL A 282 -3.52 -10.37 -17.04
C VAL A 282 -3.83 -10.55 -18.52
N ALA A 283 -3.00 -11.31 -19.23
CA ALA A 283 -3.09 -11.48 -20.68
C ALA A 283 -4.41 -12.09 -21.16
N ASP A 284 -4.95 -13.06 -20.42
CA ASP A 284 -6.15 -13.81 -20.84
C ASP A 284 -7.43 -13.00 -20.63
N SER A 285 -7.50 -12.24 -19.54
CA SER A 285 -8.71 -11.51 -19.12
C SER A 285 -8.66 -10.01 -19.40
N TRP A 286 -7.47 -9.46 -19.71
CA TRP A 286 -7.21 -8.03 -19.85
C TRP A 286 -7.56 -7.21 -18.60
N GLN A 287 -7.63 -7.89 -17.45
CA GLN A 287 -7.93 -7.27 -16.16
C GLN A 287 -6.66 -6.76 -15.50
N VAL A 288 -6.79 -5.67 -14.75
CA VAL A 288 -5.65 -5.15 -13.98
C VAL A 288 -5.38 -6.06 -12.80
N TYR A 289 -4.15 -6.55 -12.73
CA TYR A 289 -3.63 -7.36 -11.63
C TYR A 289 -2.99 -6.48 -10.54
N ARG A 290 -2.21 -5.48 -10.96
CA ARG A 290 -1.56 -4.52 -10.06
C ARG A 290 -1.43 -3.17 -10.76
N MET A 291 -1.56 -2.11 -9.99
CA MET A 291 -1.21 -0.75 -10.40
C MET A 291 -0.29 -0.14 -9.35
N SER A 292 0.77 0.50 -9.76
CA SER A 292 1.60 1.31 -8.87
C SER A 292 1.80 2.71 -9.44
N PHE A 293 1.85 3.69 -8.54
CA PHE A 293 2.22 5.07 -8.82
C PHE A 293 3.30 5.48 -7.83
N GLN A 294 4.31 6.17 -8.30
CA GLN A 294 5.36 6.73 -7.45
C GLN A 294 5.90 8.01 -8.05
N ASP A 295 5.92 9.07 -7.25
CA ASP A 295 6.68 10.29 -7.52
C ASP A 295 7.59 10.63 -6.31
N LYS A 296 8.06 11.87 -6.22
CA LYS A 296 8.97 12.30 -5.13
C LYS A 296 8.30 12.30 -3.75
N ALA A 297 7.00 12.54 -3.69
CA ALA A 297 6.26 12.77 -2.47
C ALA A 297 5.16 11.74 -2.21
N THR A 298 4.78 10.96 -3.22
CA THR A 298 3.62 10.07 -3.14
C THR A 298 3.95 8.70 -3.71
N ARG A 299 3.52 7.67 -3.00
CA ARG A 299 3.52 6.28 -3.46
C ARG A 299 2.12 5.70 -3.32
N SER A 300 1.66 4.99 -4.33
CA SER A 300 0.38 4.29 -4.30
C SER A 300 0.51 2.95 -4.97
N ILE A 301 0.00 1.90 -4.34
CA ILE A 301 -0.04 0.55 -4.89
C ILE A 301 -1.46 0.02 -4.70
N ILE A 302 -2.00 -0.59 -5.74
CA ILE A 302 -3.29 -1.27 -5.73
C ILE A 302 -3.07 -2.66 -6.26
N GLU A 303 -3.53 -3.68 -5.53
CA GLU A 303 -3.47 -5.07 -5.93
C GLU A 303 -4.87 -5.65 -6.13
N CYS A 304 -5.04 -6.41 -7.20
CA CYS A 304 -6.28 -7.07 -7.55
C CYS A 304 -6.06 -8.57 -7.63
N HIS A 305 -6.98 -9.34 -7.06
CA HIS A 305 -6.97 -10.80 -7.20
C HIS A 305 -8.23 -11.26 -7.93
N GLU A 306 -8.14 -12.46 -8.47
CA GLU A 306 -9.27 -13.09 -9.13
C GLU A 306 -10.37 -13.43 -8.10
N TYR A 307 -11.49 -12.74 -8.22
CA TYR A 307 -12.69 -12.95 -7.39
C TYR A 307 -13.55 -14.08 -7.94
N GLN A 308 -13.73 -14.09 -9.26
CA GLN A 308 -14.36 -15.16 -10.03
C GLN A 308 -13.58 -15.31 -11.33
N ARG A 309 -13.77 -16.42 -12.03
CA ARG A 309 -13.02 -16.72 -13.26
C ARG A 309 -12.98 -15.53 -14.23
N GLY A 310 -11.80 -14.97 -14.44
CA GLY A 310 -11.56 -13.83 -15.32
C GLY A 310 -11.98 -12.47 -14.77
N ILE A 311 -12.47 -12.37 -13.53
CA ILE A 311 -12.86 -11.11 -12.88
C ILE A 311 -11.93 -10.82 -11.73
N TYR A 312 -11.21 -9.72 -11.81
CA TYR A 312 -10.26 -9.27 -10.81
C TYR A 312 -10.82 -8.09 -10.03
N LEU A 313 -10.82 -8.20 -8.71
CA LEU A 313 -11.24 -7.13 -7.81
C LEU A 313 -10.08 -6.70 -6.91
N PRO A 314 -10.02 -5.43 -6.52
CA PRO A 314 -9.00 -4.92 -5.60
C PRO A 314 -9.07 -5.63 -4.26
N VAL A 315 -7.96 -6.20 -3.80
CA VAL A 315 -7.84 -6.83 -2.48
C VAL A 315 -7.09 -5.96 -1.50
N SER A 316 -6.21 -5.10 -2.00
CA SER A 316 -5.51 -4.12 -1.18
C SER A 316 -5.24 -2.83 -1.92
N SER A 317 -5.15 -1.74 -1.17
CA SER A 317 -4.56 -0.50 -1.63
C SER A 317 -3.67 0.09 -0.54
N HIS A 318 -2.52 0.60 -0.92
CA HIS A 318 -1.62 1.32 -0.05
C HIS A 318 -1.30 2.67 -0.68
N ASN A 319 -1.47 3.75 0.10
CA ASN A 319 -1.11 5.09 -0.32
C ASN A 319 -0.22 5.70 0.77
N GLU A 320 0.88 6.31 0.37
CA GLU A 320 1.80 7.04 1.24
C GLU A 320 2.07 8.41 0.63
N SER A 321 2.00 9.45 1.45
CA SER A 321 2.40 10.81 1.10
C SER A 321 3.41 11.32 2.11
N ILE A 322 4.51 11.86 1.61
CA ILE A 322 5.61 12.39 2.41
C ILE A 322 5.65 13.91 2.20
N TYR A 323 5.57 14.64 3.30
CA TYR A 323 5.67 16.09 3.34
C TYR A 323 6.98 16.46 4.04
N GLU A 324 7.94 16.90 3.27
CA GLU A 324 9.27 17.29 3.72
C GLU A 324 9.41 18.80 3.62
N PHE A 325 9.69 19.45 4.74
CA PHE A 325 10.05 20.88 4.79
C PHE A 325 11.56 21.02 4.72
N ASP A 326 12.29 20.21 5.47
CA ASP A 326 13.74 20.04 5.46
C ASP A 326 14.11 18.64 5.94
N SER A 327 15.40 18.32 6.05
CA SER A 327 15.90 17.00 6.45
C SER A 327 15.48 16.55 7.86
N THR A 328 15.01 17.48 8.70
CA THR A 328 14.60 17.21 10.09
C THR A 328 13.08 17.26 10.29
N HIS A 329 12.37 17.98 9.41
CA HIS A 329 10.92 18.16 9.48
C HIS A 329 10.24 17.36 8.37
N VAL A 330 9.98 16.09 8.66
CA VAL A 330 9.29 15.16 7.75
C VAL A 330 8.01 14.67 8.39
N TRP A 331 6.90 14.77 7.66
CA TRP A 331 5.62 14.20 8.05
C TRP A 331 5.15 13.23 6.98
N LYS A 332 4.80 12.03 7.41
CA LYS A 332 4.27 10.96 6.57
C LYS A 332 2.81 10.71 6.90
N LEU A 333 2.00 10.62 5.87
CA LEU A 333 0.61 10.20 5.96
C LEU A 333 0.44 9.00 5.05
N ALA A 334 0.08 7.86 5.63
CA ALA A 334 -0.18 6.64 4.88
C ALA A 334 -1.57 6.09 5.19
N ASP A 335 -2.19 5.45 4.21
CA ASP A 335 -3.36 4.61 4.42
C ASP A 335 -3.19 3.27 3.70
N THR A 336 -3.57 2.21 4.37
CA THR A 336 -3.60 0.86 3.83
C THR A 336 -4.99 0.28 3.99
N THR A 337 -5.63 -0.07 2.90
CA THR A 337 -6.97 -0.65 2.90
C THR A 337 -6.89 -2.09 2.41
N VAL A 338 -7.54 -3.00 3.12
CA VAL A 338 -7.69 -4.40 2.76
C VAL A 338 -9.17 -4.69 2.58
N TYR A 339 -9.52 -5.37 1.49
CA TYR A 339 -10.89 -5.74 1.13
C TYR A 339 -11.08 -7.24 1.31
N LYS A 340 -12.11 -7.62 2.06
CA LYS A 340 -12.53 -9.02 2.27
C LYS A 340 -13.91 -9.20 1.64
N TYR A 341 -13.96 -9.89 0.52
CA TYR A 341 -15.20 -10.21 -0.19
C TYR A 341 -15.93 -11.35 0.50
N LYS A 342 -17.29 -11.26 0.53
CA LYS A 342 -18.18 -12.26 1.09
C LYS A 342 -18.72 -13.19 0.02
#